data_aad8e407d43eea9be1b2f88c8ea62901
#
_entry.id   aad8e407d43eea9be1b2f88c8ea62901
#
_cell.length_a   1.000
_cell.length_b   1.000
_cell.length_c   1.000
_cell.angle_alpha   90.00
_cell.angle_beta   90.00
_cell.angle_gamma   90.00
#
_symmetry.space_group_name_H-M   'P 1'
#
loop_
_entity.id
_entity.type
_entity.pdbx_description
1 polymer ?
#
loop_
_entity_poly.entity_id
_entity_poly.type
_entity_poly.pdbx_seq_one_letter_code
_entity_poly.pdbx_strand_id
1 'polypeptide(L)'
;MATTCDLNKEPEIIYPNFWEYKIIVLDSDNAEAIAQGVVGERQHKITLSKSSKEGKYKSYNLSVLVNSNEERLEIFSALRRVCKYVL
;
A
#
# COMPACT_ATOMS: atom_id res chain seq x y z
N MET A 1 -4.81 -36.33 -7.36
CA MET A 1 -3.56 -35.60 -7.23
C MET A 1 -3.75 -34.28 -6.59
N ALA A 2 -3.26 -34.15 -5.40
CA ALA A 2 -3.39 -32.91 -4.63
C ALA A 2 -2.69 -31.73 -5.32
N THR A 3 -1.60 -32.00 -6.00
CA THR A 3 -0.83 -30.96 -6.69
C THR A 3 -1.60 -30.18 -7.74
N THR A 4 -2.56 -30.84 -8.40
CA THR A 4 -3.35 -30.18 -9.42
C THR A 4 -4.26 -29.11 -8.81
N CYS A 5 -4.81 -29.38 -7.65
CA CYS A 5 -5.64 -28.42 -6.94
C CYS A 5 -4.81 -27.26 -6.43
N ASP A 6 -3.59 -27.55 -5.98
CA ASP A 6 -2.71 -26.50 -5.45
C ASP A 6 -2.29 -25.51 -6.52
N LEU A 7 -2.12 -25.96 -7.75
CA LEU A 7 -1.74 -25.10 -8.86
C LEU A 7 -2.82 -24.07 -9.21
N ASN A 8 -4.07 -24.39 -8.91
CA ASN A 8 -5.19 -23.52 -9.23
C ASN A 8 -5.63 -22.66 -8.05
N LYS A 9 -5.05 -22.87 -6.90
CA LYS A 9 -5.37 -22.05 -5.71
C LYS A 9 -4.61 -20.76 -5.74
N GLU A 10 -5.29 -19.70 -5.33
CA GLU A 10 -4.64 -18.45 -5.08
C GLU A 10 -3.74 -18.58 -3.86
N PRO A 11 -2.62 -17.84 -3.81
CA PRO A 11 -1.76 -17.84 -2.64
C PRO A 11 -2.55 -17.49 -1.39
N GLU A 12 -2.37 -18.27 -0.35
CA GLU A 12 -3.03 -18.03 0.92
C GLU A 12 -2.28 -16.92 1.66
N ILE A 13 -3.01 -15.86 2.00
CA ILE A 13 -2.44 -14.75 2.77
C ILE A 13 -2.79 -14.96 4.23
N ILE A 14 -1.75 -15.02 5.06
CA ILE A 14 -1.92 -15.20 6.51
C ILE A 14 -1.93 -13.83 7.18
N TYR A 15 -2.96 -13.58 7.96
CA TYR A 15 -3.10 -12.32 8.69
C TYR A 15 -2.84 -12.54 10.18
N PRO A 16 -2.38 -11.51 10.95
CA PRO A 16 -2.00 -10.20 10.46
C PRO A 16 -0.72 -10.23 9.62
N ASN A 17 -0.63 -9.35 8.65
CA ASN A 17 0.53 -9.30 7.77
C ASN A 17 0.75 -7.86 7.31
N PHE A 18 1.99 -7.53 6.99
CA PHE A 18 2.30 -6.25 6.38
C PHE A 18 2.02 -6.33 4.89
N TRP A 19 1.24 -5.37 4.39
CA TRP A 19 0.95 -5.26 2.97
C TRP A 19 1.61 -4.02 2.43
N GLU A 20 2.32 -4.17 1.31
CA GLU A 20 3.04 -3.05 0.72
C GLU A 20 2.24 -2.42 -0.41
N TYR A 21 2.09 -1.10 -0.32
CA TYR A 21 1.46 -0.29 -1.35
C TYR A 21 2.49 0.65 -1.93
N LYS A 22 2.40 0.86 -3.24
CA LYS A 22 3.21 1.89 -3.88
C LYS A 22 2.31 3.07 -4.18
N ILE A 23 2.63 4.21 -3.59
CA ILE A 23 1.83 5.42 -3.76
C ILE A 23 2.64 6.48 -4.51
N ILE A 24 1.96 7.21 -5.37
CA ILE A 24 2.56 8.31 -6.12
C ILE A 24 1.80 9.57 -5.78
N VAL A 25 2.52 10.55 -5.25
CA VAL A 25 1.96 11.83 -4.83
C VAL A 25 2.73 12.97 -5.47
N LEU A 26 2.16 14.18 -5.39
CA LEU A 26 2.86 15.36 -5.86
C LEU A 26 4.08 15.64 -4.97
N ASP A 27 5.11 16.22 -5.57
CA ASP A 27 6.32 16.57 -4.84
C ASP A 27 6.04 17.48 -3.65
N SER A 28 5.04 18.34 -3.77
CA SER A 28 4.64 19.26 -2.71
C SER A 28 3.80 18.60 -1.61
N ASP A 29 3.31 17.38 -1.86
CA ASP A 29 2.48 16.68 -0.88
C ASP A 29 3.33 16.03 0.20
N ASN A 30 2.80 16.02 1.42
CA ASN A 30 3.43 15.32 2.52
C ASN A 30 2.90 13.88 2.56
N ALA A 31 3.67 12.97 1.99
CA ALA A 31 3.27 11.57 1.91
C ALA A 31 3.08 10.92 3.28
N GLU A 32 3.91 11.31 4.26
CA GLU A 32 3.79 10.77 5.61
C GLU A 32 2.45 11.19 6.26
N ALA A 33 2.06 12.45 6.07
CA ALA A 33 0.78 12.94 6.60
C ALA A 33 -0.39 12.26 5.91
N ILE A 34 -0.30 12.06 4.60
CA ILE A 34 -1.31 11.36 3.83
C ILE A 34 -1.46 9.93 4.32
N ALA A 35 -0.33 9.23 4.47
CA ALA A 35 -0.33 7.85 4.95
C ALA A 35 -0.93 7.75 6.35
N GLN A 36 -0.52 8.63 7.25
CA GLN A 36 -1.02 8.63 8.62
C GLN A 36 -2.53 8.90 8.67
N GLY A 37 -3.02 9.77 7.82
CA GLY A 37 -4.46 10.04 7.72
C GLY A 37 -5.26 8.83 7.26
N VAL A 38 -4.65 7.95 6.46
CA VAL A 38 -5.31 6.76 5.95
C VAL A 38 -5.18 5.58 6.91
N VAL A 39 -3.96 5.33 7.41
CA VAL A 39 -3.70 4.14 8.22
C VAL A 39 -3.97 4.36 9.71
N GLY A 40 -3.99 5.62 10.15
CA GLY A 40 -4.24 5.95 11.55
C GLY A 40 -3.18 5.41 12.48
N GLU A 41 -3.62 4.68 13.51
CA GLU A 41 -2.72 4.12 14.52
C GLU A 41 -2.11 2.78 14.15
N ARG A 42 -2.42 2.26 12.97
CA ARG A 42 -1.85 0.98 12.52
C ARG A 42 -0.34 1.10 12.37
N GLN A 43 0.34 -0.01 12.64
CA GLN A 43 1.77 -0.05 12.39
C GLN A 43 2.02 0.08 10.89
N HIS A 44 2.87 1.02 10.53
CA HIS A 44 3.19 1.26 9.13
C HIS A 44 4.57 1.84 8.99
N LYS A 45 5.12 1.71 7.79
CA LYS A 45 6.41 2.30 7.46
C LYS A 45 6.32 2.88 6.06
N ILE A 46 6.79 4.09 5.89
CA ILE A 46 6.81 4.74 4.58
C ILE A 46 8.24 5.08 4.22
N THR A 47 8.64 4.75 3.00
CA THR A 47 9.98 5.03 2.48
C THR A 47 9.88 5.60 1.09
N LEU A 48 10.76 6.56 0.80
CA LEU A 48 10.85 7.14 -0.53
C LEU A 48 11.41 6.10 -1.49
N SER A 49 10.70 5.85 -2.59
CA SER A 49 11.15 4.92 -3.61
C SER A 49 11.86 5.65 -4.75
N LYS A 50 11.15 6.59 -5.38
CA LYS A 50 11.71 7.35 -6.51
C LYS A 50 11.13 8.75 -6.55
N SER A 51 11.92 9.69 -7.09
CA SER A 51 11.43 11.01 -7.47
C SER A 51 11.40 11.07 -8.99
N SER A 52 10.43 11.76 -9.57
CA SER A 52 10.42 11.95 -11.00
C SER A 52 11.56 12.88 -11.42
N LYS A 53 12.02 12.75 -12.66
CA LYS A 53 13.09 13.59 -13.18
C LYS A 53 12.73 15.07 -13.18
N GLU A 54 11.45 15.37 -13.34
CA GLU A 54 10.97 16.74 -13.38
C GLU A 54 10.60 17.28 -11.99
N GLY A 55 10.69 16.44 -10.96
CA GLY A 55 10.40 16.85 -9.61
C GLY A 55 8.92 17.07 -9.31
N LYS A 56 8.03 16.66 -10.21
CA LYS A 56 6.60 16.84 -10.03
C LYS A 56 5.96 15.81 -9.11
N TYR A 57 6.46 14.59 -9.16
CA TYR A 57 5.88 13.46 -8.43
C TYR A 57 6.96 12.71 -7.67
N LYS A 58 6.54 12.13 -6.56
CA LYS A 58 7.38 11.22 -5.78
C LYS A 58 6.65 9.92 -5.56
N SER A 59 7.39 8.83 -5.61
CA SER A 59 6.87 7.50 -5.37
C SER A 59 7.36 7.01 -4.01
N TYR A 60 6.46 6.47 -3.20
CA TYR A 60 6.77 5.95 -1.88
C TYR A 60 6.30 4.52 -1.77
N ASN A 61 7.02 3.73 -0.97
CA ASN A 61 6.56 2.40 -0.57
C ASN A 61 5.97 2.53 0.82
N LEU A 62 4.71 2.18 0.96
CA LEU A 62 4.00 2.21 2.23
C LEU A 62 3.68 0.79 2.65
N SER A 63 4.25 0.37 3.76
CA SER A 63 4.01 -0.95 4.34
C SER A 63 3.09 -0.78 5.54
N VAL A 64 1.95 -1.46 5.55
CA VAL A 64 0.93 -1.30 6.59
C VAL A 64 0.54 -2.66 7.14
N LEU A 65 0.45 -2.75 8.46
CA LEU A 65 -0.05 -3.96 9.10
C LEU A 65 -1.56 -4.06 8.89
N VAL A 66 -2.00 -5.13 8.24
CA VAL A 66 -3.41 -5.38 8.00
C VAL A 66 -3.81 -6.69 8.66
N ASN A 67 -5.01 -6.72 9.23
CA ASN A 67 -5.52 -7.87 9.96
C ASN A 67 -6.50 -8.71 9.14
N SER A 68 -6.91 -8.22 7.98
CA SER A 68 -7.84 -8.93 7.11
C SER A 68 -7.74 -8.42 5.69
N ASN A 69 -8.30 -9.19 4.78
CA ASN A 69 -8.37 -8.78 3.37
C ASN A 69 -9.24 -7.51 3.21
N GLU A 70 -10.27 -7.39 4.03
CA GLU A 70 -11.15 -6.23 4.00
C GLU A 70 -10.39 -4.96 4.36
N GLU A 71 -9.58 -5.00 5.41
CA GLU A 71 -8.74 -3.86 5.79
C GLU A 71 -7.78 -3.49 4.67
N ARG A 72 -7.19 -4.48 4.03
CA ARG A 72 -6.28 -4.26 2.91
C ARG A 72 -6.94 -3.47 1.79
N LEU A 73 -8.15 -3.87 1.44
CA LEU A 73 -8.92 -3.22 0.38
C LEU A 73 -9.42 -1.83 0.79
N GLU A 74 -9.80 -1.66 2.04
CA GLU A 74 -10.21 -0.35 2.57
C GLU A 74 -9.07 0.65 2.48
N ILE A 75 -7.88 0.25 2.89
CA ILE A 75 -6.71 1.10 2.85
C ILE A 75 -6.38 1.46 1.40
N PHE A 76 -6.44 0.50 0.50
CA PHE A 76 -6.22 0.75 -0.92
C PHE A 76 -7.20 1.80 -1.47
N SER A 77 -8.47 1.65 -1.17
CA SER A 77 -9.50 2.60 -1.62
C SER A 77 -9.27 4.00 -1.04
N ALA A 78 -8.91 4.07 0.24
CA ALA A 78 -8.64 5.35 0.89
C ALA A 78 -7.41 6.03 0.28
N LEU A 79 -6.37 5.26 0.01
CA LEU A 79 -5.15 5.79 -0.63
C LEU A 79 -5.45 6.32 -2.03
N ARG A 80 -6.29 5.63 -2.78
CA ARG A 80 -6.66 6.08 -4.13
C ARG A 80 -7.39 7.41 -4.13
N ARG A 81 -8.04 7.77 -3.04
CA ARG A 81 -8.75 9.05 -2.93
C ARG A 81 -7.82 10.21 -2.69
N VAL A 82 -6.70 9.97 -2.01
CA VAL A 82 -5.81 11.05 -1.58
C VAL A 82 -4.48 11.07 -2.33
N CYS A 83 -4.12 9.98 -2.99
CA CYS A 83 -2.88 9.89 -3.76
C CYS A 83 -3.18 10.01 -5.25
N LYS A 84 -2.19 10.46 -6.01
CA LYS A 84 -2.35 10.58 -7.46
C LYS A 84 -2.53 9.21 -8.10
N TYR A 85 -1.70 8.25 -7.69
CA TYR A 85 -1.79 6.86 -8.14
C TYR A 85 -1.44 5.93 -6.99
N VAL A 86 -2.03 4.75 -6.98
CA VAL A 86 -1.72 3.69 -6.04
C VAL A 86 -1.60 2.37 -6.80
N LEU A 87 -0.54 1.66 -6.53
CA LEU A 87 -0.29 0.35 -7.14
C LEU A 87 -0.23 -0.74 -6.10
#